data_0e03b60daeb81c91b01af04e4a45d386
#
_entry.id   0e03b60daeb81c91b01af04e4a45d386
#
_cell.length_a   1.000
_cell.length_b   1.000
_cell.length_c   1.000
_cell.angle_alpha   90.00
_cell.angle_beta   90.00
_cell.angle_gamma   90.00
#
_symmetry.space_group_name_H-M   'P 1'
#
loop_
_entity.id
_entity.type
_entity.pdbx_description
1 polymer ?
#
loop_
_entity_poly.entity_id
_entity_poly.type
_entity_poly.pdbx_seq_one_letter_code
_entity_poly.pdbx_strand_id
1 'polypeptide(L)'
;MSERPNILFIISDQMTTALTGVYGHPVVQTPHLQRLAAESVRFDAAYTPFPLCSPSRACMMTGRHASEIGAWDNGALLPADQVTFAHYLSNAGYDTVL
;
A
#
# COMPACT_ATOMS: atom_id res chain seq x y z
N MET A 1 -22.05 19.34 -3.66
CA MET A 1 -20.57 19.32 -3.60
C MET A 1 -20.18 17.90 -3.18
N SER A 2 -19.45 17.17 -4.00
CA SER A 2 -18.97 15.87 -3.55
C SER A 2 -17.96 16.11 -2.43
N GLU A 3 -18.27 15.61 -1.23
CA GLU A 3 -17.31 15.64 -0.14
C GLU A 3 -16.08 14.85 -0.57
N ARG A 4 -14.92 15.48 -0.52
CA ARG A 4 -13.64 14.81 -0.77
C ARG A 4 -13.23 14.11 0.52
N PRO A 5 -13.21 12.77 0.57
CA PRO A 5 -12.83 12.07 1.79
C PRO A 5 -11.34 12.25 2.08
N ASN A 6 -10.96 12.29 3.34
CA ASN A 6 -9.57 12.14 3.74
C ASN A 6 -9.11 10.71 3.46
N ILE A 7 -7.86 10.57 3.03
CA ILE A 7 -7.28 9.28 2.68
C ILE A 7 -6.10 9.01 3.62
N LEU A 8 -6.18 7.93 4.38
CA LEU A 8 -5.08 7.44 5.21
C LEU A 8 -4.59 6.10 4.62
N PHE A 9 -3.36 6.07 4.15
CA PHE A 9 -2.72 4.88 3.59
C PHE A 9 -1.65 4.36 4.54
N ILE A 10 -1.88 3.19 5.13
CA ILE A 10 -0.97 2.56 6.10
C ILE A 10 -0.34 1.33 5.48
N ILE A 11 0.98 1.26 5.51
CA ILE A 11 1.76 0.11 5.04
C ILE A 11 2.57 -0.42 6.22
N SER A 12 2.44 -1.71 6.50
CA SER A 12 3.34 -2.42 7.42
C SER A 12 4.43 -3.11 6.62
N ASP A 13 5.68 -2.92 7.04
CA ASP A 13 6.81 -3.61 6.41
C ASP A 13 6.83 -5.08 6.81
N GLN A 14 7.09 -5.97 5.85
CA GLN A 14 7.22 -7.43 6.01
C GLN A 14 6.08 -8.15 6.78
N MET A 15 4.92 -7.54 6.91
CA MET A 15 3.79 -8.21 7.57
C MET A 15 3.09 -9.15 6.59
N THR A 16 3.04 -10.43 6.92
CA THR A 16 2.23 -11.40 6.19
C THR A 16 0.84 -11.52 6.82
N THR A 17 -0.18 -11.72 5.99
CA THR A 17 -1.55 -11.96 6.42
C THR A 17 -1.67 -13.14 7.37
N ALA A 18 -0.87 -14.19 7.15
CA ALA A 18 -0.83 -15.38 8.00
C ALA A 18 -0.45 -15.09 9.46
N LEU A 19 0.20 -13.96 9.75
CA LEU A 19 0.60 -13.57 11.10
C LEU A 19 -0.35 -12.52 11.72
N THR A 20 -1.59 -12.44 11.28
CA THR A 20 -2.58 -11.53 11.87
C THR A 20 -3.81 -12.27 12.36
N GLY A 21 -4.40 -11.81 13.47
CA GLY A 21 -5.66 -12.34 13.98
C GLY A 21 -6.84 -12.12 13.02
N VAL A 22 -6.75 -11.14 12.12
CA VAL A 22 -7.75 -10.87 11.07
C VAL A 22 -7.91 -12.07 10.12
N TYR A 23 -6.81 -12.78 9.86
CA TYR A 23 -6.78 -13.99 9.02
C TYR A 23 -6.68 -15.29 9.84
N GLY A 24 -6.99 -15.22 11.14
CA GLY A 24 -7.17 -16.41 11.98
C GLY A 24 -5.89 -16.97 12.60
N HIS A 25 -4.82 -16.17 12.75
CA HIS A 25 -3.63 -16.64 13.43
C HIS A 25 -3.96 -17.01 14.90
N PRO A 26 -3.59 -18.23 15.39
CA PRO A 26 -4.07 -18.74 16.68
C PRO A 26 -3.45 -18.06 17.90
N VAL A 27 -2.29 -17.43 17.73
CA VAL A 27 -1.50 -16.86 18.86
C VAL A 27 -1.36 -15.34 18.76
N VAL A 28 -1.11 -14.82 17.55
CA VAL A 28 -0.90 -13.37 17.34
C VAL A 28 -2.20 -12.61 17.54
N GLN A 29 -2.18 -11.67 18.48
CA GLN A 29 -3.32 -10.85 18.82
C GLN A 29 -3.22 -9.50 18.09
N THR A 30 -4.20 -9.21 17.23
CA THR A 30 -4.31 -7.93 16.51
C THR A 30 -5.71 -7.33 16.69
N PRO A 31 -6.12 -6.97 17.91
CA PRO A 31 -7.52 -6.61 18.21
C PRO A 31 -7.97 -5.35 17.49
N HIS A 32 -7.10 -4.38 17.28
CA HIS A 32 -7.44 -3.14 16.57
C HIS A 32 -7.64 -3.39 15.07
N LEU A 33 -6.80 -4.23 14.44
CA LEU A 33 -6.99 -4.64 13.04
C LEU A 33 -8.25 -5.49 12.88
N GLN A 34 -8.55 -6.38 13.84
CA GLN A 34 -9.78 -7.17 13.81
C GLN A 34 -11.02 -6.29 13.90
N ARG A 35 -11.01 -5.26 14.77
CA ARG A 35 -12.11 -4.31 14.86
C ARG A 35 -12.27 -3.52 13.56
N LEU A 36 -11.17 -3.01 12.99
CA LEU A 36 -11.20 -2.32 11.70
C LEU A 36 -11.75 -3.23 10.59
N ALA A 37 -11.30 -4.48 10.53
CA ALA A 37 -11.73 -5.44 9.54
C ALA A 37 -13.23 -5.77 9.63
N ALA A 38 -13.79 -5.75 10.84
CA ALA A 38 -15.23 -5.99 11.05
C ALA A 38 -16.13 -4.89 10.46
N GLU A 39 -15.59 -3.69 10.28
CA GLU A 39 -16.29 -2.51 9.73
C GLU A 39 -15.83 -2.16 8.31
N SER A 40 -15.03 -3.01 7.69
CA SER A 40 -14.32 -2.72 6.43
C SER A 40 -14.45 -3.86 5.43
N VAL A 41 -13.92 -3.63 4.23
CA VAL A 41 -13.74 -4.70 3.23
C VAL A 41 -12.38 -5.35 3.45
N ARG A 42 -12.37 -6.66 3.68
CA ARG A 42 -11.15 -7.49 3.74
C ARG A 42 -10.94 -8.19 2.41
N PHE A 43 -9.74 -8.10 1.88
CA PHE A 43 -9.35 -8.79 0.66
C PHE A 43 -8.60 -10.08 1.00
N ASP A 44 -9.16 -11.22 0.64
CA ASP A 44 -8.54 -12.54 0.89
C ASP A 44 -7.54 -12.92 -0.22
N ALA A 45 -7.62 -12.28 -1.37
CA ALA A 45 -6.75 -12.51 -2.52
C ALA A 45 -6.24 -11.17 -3.10
N ALA A 46 -5.26 -10.59 -2.43
CA ALA A 46 -4.54 -9.42 -2.92
C ALA A 46 -3.09 -9.79 -3.25
N TYR A 47 -2.60 -9.37 -4.41
CA TYR A 47 -1.30 -9.77 -4.93
C TYR A 47 -0.44 -8.55 -5.22
N THR A 48 0.86 -8.69 -4.93
CA THR A 48 1.85 -7.70 -5.34
C THR A 48 2.38 -8.03 -6.74
N PRO A 49 2.65 -7.03 -7.58
CA PRO A 49 3.28 -7.26 -8.88
C PRO A 49 4.77 -7.62 -8.78
N PHE A 50 5.39 -7.46 -7.61
CA PHE A 50 6.80 -7.80 -7.38
C PHE A 50 7.05 -8.21 -5.92
N PRO A 51 7.78 -9.30 -5.65
CA PRO A 51 7.91 -9.88 -4.30
C PRO A 51 9.04 -9.25 -3.45
N LEU A 52 9.45 -8.01 -3.71
CA LEU A 52 10.46 -7.27 -2.94
C LEU A 52 9.96 -5.90 -2.52
N CYS A 53 10.45 -5.39 -1.40
CA CYS A 53 9.97 -4.18 -0.73
C CYS A 53 10.02 -2.94 -1.64
N SER A 54 11.20 -2.57 -2.13
CA SER A 54 11.38 -1.35 -2.94
C SER A 54 10.63 -1.43 -4.28
N PRO A 55 10.77 -2.48 -5.09
CA PRO A 55 10.03 -2.61 -6.32
C PRO A 55 8.51 -2.64 -6.13
N SER A 56 8.01 -3.37 -5.12
CA SER A 56 6.58 -3.41 -4.80
C SER A 56 6.03 -2.03 -4.44
N ARG A 57 6.76 -1.27 -3.62
CA ARG A 57 6.38 0.09 -3.24
C ARG A 57 6.40 1.04 -4.43
N ALA A 58 7.41 0.94 -5.28
CA ALA A 58 7.48 1.72 -6.52
C ALA A 58 6.28 1.43 -7.43
N CYS A 59 5.92 0.16 -7.62
CA CYS A 59 4.72 -0.22 -8.37
C CYS A 59 3.45 0.34 -7.73
N MET A 60 3.31 0.24 -6.42
CA MET A 60 2.16 0.74 -5.67
C MET A 60 2.03 2.27 -5.78
N MET A 61 3.14 2.99 -5.67
CA MET A 61 3.15 4.46 -5.76
C MET A 61 2.81 4.97 -7.16
N THR A 62 3.27 4.26 -8.20
CA THR A 62 3.16 4.71 -9.60
C THR A 62 2.00 4.10 -10.37
N GLY A 63 1.46 2.98 -9.89
CA GLY A 63 0.49 2.16 -10.62
C GLY A 63 1.07 1.44 -11.85
N ARG A 64 2.42 1.32 -11.94
CA ARG A 64 3.15 0.74 -13.06
C ARG A 64 3.88 -0.53 -12.63
N HIS A 65 4.15 -1.43 -13.57
CA HIS A 65 4.93 -2.63 -13.30
C HIS A 65 6.42 -2.30 -13.08
N ALA A 66 7.10 -3.13 -12.28
CA ALA A 66 8.53 -2.99 -11.98
C ALA A 66 9.41 -2.95 -13.25
N SER A 67 9.03 -3.71 -14.28
CA SER A 67 9.69 -3.71 -15.59
C SER A 67 9.62 -2.37 -16.33
N GLU A 68 8.57 -1.61 -16.12
CA GLU A 68 8.38 -0.30 -16.78
C GLU A 68 9.15 0.82 -16.09
N ILE A 69 9.36 0.69 -14.77
CA ILE A 69 10.07 1.68 -13.97
C ILE A 69 11.53 1.27 -13.69
N GLY A 70 11.96 0.10 -14.15
CA GLY A 70 13.32 -0.40 -13.96
C GLY A 70 13.67 -0.79 -12.52
N ALA A 71 12.68 -1.07 -11.68
CA ALA A 71 12.88 -1.40 -10.28
C ALA A 71 12.96 -2.92 -10.07
N TRP A 72 14.17 -3.47 -10.09
CA TRP A 72 14.38 -4.92 -10.06
C TRP A 72 14.84 -5.49 -8.71
N ASP A 73 15.32 -4.64 -7.82
CA ASP A 73 15.81 -5.04 -6.49
C ASP A 73 15.59 -3.92 -5.45
N ASN A 74 15.98 -4.18 -4.22
CA ASN A 74 15.83 -3.21 -3.13
C ASN A 74 16.83 -2.02 -3.19
N GLY A 75 17.81 -2.08 -4.07
CA GLY A 75 18.71 -0.96 -4.37
C GLY A 75 18.17 -0.03 -5.46
N ALA A 76 17.06 -0.41 -6.10
CA ALA A 76 16.45 0.42 -7.13
C ALA A 76 15.90 1.72 -6.54
N LEU A 77 16.25 2.83 -7.17
CA LEU A 77 15.70 4.15 -6.85
C LEU A 77 14.50 4.42 -7.76
N LEU A 78 13.44 4.98 -7.18
CA LEU A 78 12.36 5.51 -7.98
C LEU A 78 12.85 6.77 -8.71
N PRO A 79 12.87 6.80 -10.05
CA PRO A 79 13.29 7.98 -10.79
C PRO A 79 12.44 9.20 -10.41
N ALA A 80 13.08 10.37 -10.31
CA ALA A 80 12.42 11.60 -9.83
C ALA A 80 11.33 12.12 -10.79
N ASP A 81 11.33 11.66 -12.03
CA ASP A 81 10.33 12.01 -13.05
C ASP A 81 9.08 11.12 -13.01
N GLN A 82 9.08 10.10 -12.15
CA GLN A 82 7.93 9.21 -12.02
C GLN A 82 6.78 9.88 -11.27
N VAL A 83 5.65 9.98 -11.94
CA VAL A 83 4.40 10.48 -11.31
C VAL A 83 3.82 9.40 -10.41
N THR A 84 3.49 9.79 -9.19
CA THR A 84 2.88 8.90 -8.19
C THR A 84 1.43 9.31 -7.90
N PHE A 85 0.68 8.45 -7.20
CA PHE A 85 -0.69 8.79 -6.79
C PHE A 85 -0.74 10.06 -5.92
N ALA A 86 0.32 10.35 -5.15
CA ALA A 86 0.40 11.57 -4.36
C ALA A 86 0.41 12.83 -5.24
N HIS A 87 1.06 12.80 -6.40
CA HIS A 87 1.01 13.91 -7.37
C HIS A 87 -0.40 14.12 -7.91
N TYR A 88 -1.12 13.04 -8.23
CA TYR A 88 -2.51 13.14 -8.68
C TYR A 88 -3.42 13.71 -7.58
N LEU A 89 -3.25 13.28 -6.34
CA LEU A 89 -4.00 13.81 -5.20
C LEU A 89 -3.70 15.28 -4.96
N SER A 90 -2.43 15.68 -4.98
CA SER A 90 -2.00 17.07 -4.84
C SER A 90 -2.61 17.95 -5.95
N ASN A 91 -2.55 17.49 -7.20
CA ASN A 91 -3.18 18.19 -8.33
C ASN A 91 -4.71 18.29 -8.20
N ALA A 92 -5.33 17.36 -7.50
CA ALA A 92 -6.75 17.39 -7.18
C ALA A 92 -7.09 18.27 -5.97
N GLY A 93 -6.08 18.92 -5.34
CA GLY A 93 -6.23 19.84 -4.23
C GLY A 93 -6.25 19.18 -2.85
N TYR A 94 -5.65 17.99 -2.72
CA TYR A 94 -5.36 17.39 -1.42
C TYR A 94 -4.00 17.87 -0.90
N ASP A 95 -3.93 18.08 0.41
CA ASP A 95 -2.64 18.18 1.10
C ASP A 95 -2.08 16.77 1.29
N THR A 96 -0.93 16.50 0.69
CA THR A 96 -0.26 15.20 0.78
C THR A 96 0.89 15.26 1.79
N VAL A 97 0.87 14.34 2.76
CA VAL A 97 1.86 14.26 3.83
C VAL A 97 2.40 12.84 3.92
N LEU A 98 3.71 12.69 4.14
CA LEU A 98 4.40 11.42 4.35
C LEU A 98 4.97 11.37 5.77
#